data_6298e8f7fea3ba3da312b112d1c74e42
#
_entry.id   6298e8f7fea3ba3da312b112d1c74e42
#
_cell.length_a   1.000
_cell.length_b   1.000
_cell.length_c   1.000
_cell.angle_alpha   90.00
_cell.angle_beta   90.00
_cell.angle_gamma   90.00
#
_symmetry.space_group_name_H-M   'P 1'
#
loop_
_entity.id
_entity.type
_entity.pdbx_description
1 polymer ?
#
loop_
_entity_poly.entity_id
_entity_poly.type
_entity_poly.pdbx_seq_one_letter_code
_entity_poly.pdbx_strand_id
1 'polypeptide(L)'
;PMLVALLLASGLAPARPPLRQLAAPAPADAKARVLLAMRGGEARMSAAQAFGLYAPAMGVLTSNALYFSALPAVLAARNSGDLGPFNPLPSTIMIHSVFGWLCYGLAVSNPWIVASNLPGAGAVLATFAVMLPLMGNSHPALSACQLTFVGGAMATLCLWTGLVFAKVAARATLVGYFASAIFVVLAASPLSTIRTVLSTRDSASIYTPLTLAQCANTLLWTVYGVAAAKDVFVYGPNGIGLCLGLVQLLLKLVFPTRKR
;
A
#
# COMPACT_ATOMS: atom_id res chain seq x y z
N PRO A 1 21.51 4.98 8.26
CA PRO A 1 21.82 6.04 9.22
C PRO A 1 21.23 7.39 8.81
N MET A 2 21.38 7.79 7.52
CA MET A 2 20.94 9.11 7.01
C MET A 2 19.41 9.29 7.03
N LEU A 3 18.63 8.26 6.71
CA LEU A 3 17.16 8.30 6.73
C LEU A 3 16.62 8.50 8.16
N VAL A 4 17.23 7.83 9.14
CA VAL A 4 16.86 7.98 10.57
C VAL A 4 17.23 9.37 11.08
N ALA A 5 18.37 9.91 10.66
CA ALA A 5 18.78 11.27 10.99
C ALA A 5 17.85 12.32 10.37
N LEU A 6 17.40 12.11 9.13
CA LEU A 6 16.41 12.96 8.46
C LEU A 6 15.03 12.89 9.14
N LEU A 7 14.59 11.72 9.56
CA LEU A 7 13.33 11.52 10.31
C LEU A 7 13.40 12.20 11.68
N LEU A 8 14.53 12.12 12.38
CA LEU A 8 14.75 12.79 13.66
C LEU A 8 14.83 14.31 13.51
N ALA A 9 15.49 14.80 12.46
CA ALA A 9 15.60 16.23 12.15
C ALA A 9 14.26 16.85 11.72
N SER A 10 13.35 16.05 11.12
CA SER A 10 12.02 16.51 10.68
C SER A 10 11.00 16.64 11.82
N GLY A 11 11.34 16.29 13.05
CA GLY A 11 10.39 16.31 14.19
C GLY A 11 9.23 15.32 14.04
N LEU A 12 9.37 14.29 13.19
CA LEU A 12 8.41 13.19 13.05
C LEU A 12 8.56 12.13 14.15
N ALA A 13 9.41 12.38 15.17
CA ALA A 13 9.46 11.54 16.36
C ALA A 13 8.11 11.63 17.08
N PRO A 14 7.51 10.50 17.50
CA PRO A 14 6.25 10.51 18.23
C PRO A 14 6.38 11.35 19.50
N ALA A 15 5.42 12.25 19.74
CA ALA A 15 5.35 12.99 20.97
C ALA A 15 5.30 11.98 22.13
N ARG A 16 6.31 11.98 22.99
CA ARG A 16 6.30 11.15 24.21
C ARG A 16 5.12 11.61 25.06
N PRO A 17 4.21 10.73 25.49
CA PRO A 17 3.18 11.11 26.44
C PRO A 17 3.86 11.61 27.73
N PRO A 18 3.31 12.60 28.42
CA PRO A 18 3.92 13.14 29.62
C PRO A 18 4.03 12.05 30.69
N LEU A 19 5.24 11.86 31.23
CA LEU A 19 5.61 10.85 32.23
C LEU A 19 4.83 10.95 33.57
N ARG A 20 3.80 11.78 33.67
CA ARG A 20 3.09 12.07 34.92
C ARG A 20 1.84 11.23 35.19
N GLN A 21 1.56 10.19 34.36
CA GLN A 21 0.42 9.29 34.59
C GLN A 21 0.77 7.88 35.07
N LEU A 22 2.01 7.62 35.47
CA LEU A 22 2.46 6.29 35.90
C LEU A 22 2.52 6.06 37.43
N ALA A 23 1.93 6.95 38.22
CA ALA A 23 1.95 6.77 39.66
C ALA A 23 0.60 7.17 40.33
N ALA A 24 -0.46 6.44 39.97
CA ALA A 24 -1.61 6.33 40.89
C ALA A 24 -1.60 4.90 41.45
N PRO A 25 -1.70 4.70 42.79
CA PRO A 25 -1.83 3.38 43.37
C PRO A 25 -3.12 2.75 42.86
N ALA A 26 -2.99 1.51 42.35
CA ALA A 26 -4.14 0.75 41.86
C ALA A 26 -5.16 0.60 43.01
N PRO A 27 -6.44 0.97 42.81
CA PRO A 27 -7.47 0.78 43.83
C PRO A 27 -7.60 -0.72 44.14
N ALA A 28 -7.91 -1.07 45.40
CA ALA A 28 -8.03 -2.45 45.90
C ALA A 28 -8.96 -3.34 45.06
N ASP A 29 -9.82 -2.74 44.25
CA ASP A 29 -10.72 -3.36 43.29
C ASP A 29 -10.02 -3.96 42.02
N ALA A 30 -8.77 -3.57 41.74
CA ALA A 30 -8.07 -4.05 40.54
C ALA A 30 -7.79 -5.56 40.61
N LYS A 31 -7.44 -6.09 41.80
CA LYS A 31 -7.26 -7.54 42.00
C LYS A 31 -8.57 -8.31 41.88
N ALA A 32 -9.67 -7.75 42.37
CA ALA A 32 -11.00 -8.35 42.23
C ALA A 32 -11.46 -8.38 40.77
N ARG A 33 -11.20 -7.31 40.00
CA ARG A 33 -11.48 -7.27 38.55
C ARG A 33 -10.64 -8.23 37.73
N VAL A 34 -9.37 -8.38 38.05
CA VAL A 34 -8.47 -9.36 37.41
C VAL A 34 -8.91 -10.79 37.74
N LEU A 35 -9.28 -11.06 39.00
CA LEU A 35 -9.83 -12.38 39.43
C LEU A 35 -11.19 -12.69 38.83
N LEU A 36 -12.08 -11.69 38.66
CA LEU A 36 -13.35 -11.85 37.94
C LEU A 36 -13.14 -12.07 36.43
N ALA A 37 -12.15 -11.40 35.82
CA ALA A 37 -11.78 -11.61 34.44
C ALA A 37 -11.17 -13.01 34.20
N MET A 38 -10.45 -13.55 35.19
CA MET A 38 -9.92 -14.94 35.16
C MET A 38 -10.97 -16.01 35.49
N ARG A 39 -12.09 -15.64 36.11
CA ARG A 39 -13.14 -16.58 36.55
C ARG A 39 -14.37 -16.64 35.63
N GLY A 40 -14.52 -15.70 34.74
CA GLY A 40 -15.72 -15.57 33.93
C GLY A 40 -15.42 -15.37 32.46
N GLY A 41 -15.37 -16.43 31.71
CA GLY A 41 -15.61 -16.42 30.28
C GLY A 41 -14.52 -15.79 29.43
N GLU A 42 -14.10 -16.50 28.42
CA GLU A 42 -13.41 -15.97 27.25
C GLU A 42 -13.99 -14.60 26.90
N ALA A 43 -13.20 -13.54 27.13
CA ALA A 43 -13.61 -12.20 26.70
C ALA A 43 -13.74 -12.23 25.19
N ARG A 44 -14.95 -12.46 24.68
CA ARG A 44 -15.21 -12.42 23.24
C ARG A 44 -14.75 -11.08 22.71
N MET A 45 -13.73 -11.14 21.88
CA MET A 45 -13.20 -9.97 21.21
C MET A 45 -14.33 -9.28 20.46
N SER A 46 -14.52 -7.97 20.65
CA SER A 46 -15.53 -7.23 19.90
C SER A 46 -15.23 -7.28 18.40
N ALA A 47 -16.26 -7.14 17.56
CA ALA A 47 -16.06 -7.09 16.11
C ALA A 47 -15.04 -6.01 15.69
N ALA A 48 -15.07 -4.84 16.35
CA ALA A 48 -14.10 -3.77 16.08
C ALA A 48 -12.66 -4.17 16.44
N GLN A 49 -12.46 -4.88 17.55
CA GLN A 49 -11.14 -5.40 17.95
C GLN A 49 -10.67 -6.49 16.97
N ALA A 50 -11.57 -7.38 16.54
CA ALA A 50 -11.27 -8.39 15.54
C ALA A 50 -10.86 -7.77 14.20
N PHE A 51 -11.60 -6.79 13.70
CA PHE A 51 -11.25 -6.07 12.47
C PHE A 51 -9.97 -5.24 12.63
N GLY A 52 -9.70 -4.69 13.82
CA GLY A 52 -8.48 -3.96 14.12
C GLY A 52 -7.21 -4.82 14.17
N LEU A 53 -7.35 -6.13 14.34
CA LEU A 53 -6.24 -7.08 14.38
C LEU A 53 -6.14 -7.91 13.09
N TYR A 54 -7.22 -8.62 12.73
CA TYR A 54 -7.15 -9.61 11.64
C TYR A 54 -7.15 -8.97 10.26
N ALA A 55 -7.93 -7.90 10.04
CA ALA A 55 -7.97 -7.26 8.74
C ALA A 55 -6.60 -6.67 8.35
N PRO A 56 -5.91 -5.87 9.19
CA PRO A 56 -4.60 -5.35 8.82
C PRO A 56 -3.51 -6.44 8.81
N ALA A 57 -3.58 -7.46 9.68
CA ALA A 57 -2.62 -8.57 9.65
C ALA A 57 -2.66 -9.33 8.32
N MET A 58 -3.85 -9.69 7.86
CA MET A 58 -4.04 -10.29 6.53
C MET A 58 -3.74 -9.30 5.41
N GLY A 59 -4.04 -8.00 5.60
CA GLY A 59 -3.66 -6.93 4.69
C GLY A 59 -2.16 -6.82 4.49
N VAL A 60 -1.36 -6.94 5.56
CA VAL A 60 0.11 -6.98 5.48
C VAL A 60 0.57 -8.16 4.63
N LEU A 61 0.04 -9.35 4.87
CA LEU A 61 0.41 -10.55 4.11
C LEU A 61 0.07 -10.41 2.62
N THR A 62 -1.14 -9.98 2.31
CA THR A 62 -1.59 -9.82 0.91
C THR A 62 -0.88 -8.69 0.18
N SER A 63 -0.61 -7.55 0.85
CA SER A 63 0.17 -6.46 0.26
C SER A 63 1.58 -6.92 -0.09
N ASN A 64 2.28 -7.59 0.83
CA ASN A 64 3.62 -8.08 0.55
C ASN A 64 3.60 -9.14 -0.57
N ALA A 65 2.65 -10.08 -0.57
CA ALA A 65 2.51 -11.04 -1.68
C ALA A 65 2.34 -10.34 -3.03
N LEU A 66 1.54 -9.27 -3.10
CA LEU A 66 1.37 -8.47 -4.31
C LEU A 66 2.67 -7.75 -4.74
N TYR A 67 3.41 -7.14 -3.81
CA TYR A 67 4.68 -6.48 -4.13
C TYR A 67 5.74 -7.45 -4.64
N PHE A 68 5.82 -8.65 -4.05
CA PHE A 68 6.76 -9.68 -4.48
C PHE A 68 6.32 -10.39 -5.78
N SER A 69 5.06 -10.30 -6.20
CA SER A 69 4.51 -11.06 -7.33
C SER A 69 5.17 -10.73 -8.68
N ALA A 70 5.70 -9.52 -8.86
CA ALA A 70 6.39 -9.11 -10.08
C ALA A 70 7.83 -9.64 -10.17
N LEU A 71 8.47 -9.91 -9.04
CA LEU A 71 9.90 -10.27 -8.98
C LEU A 71 10.24 -11.57 -9.72
N PRO A 72 9.48 -12.69 -9.60
CA PRO A 72 9.76 -13.88 -10.36
C PRO A 72 9.73 -13.67 -11.88
N ALA A 73 8.76 -12.88 -12.37
CA ALA A 73 8.65 -12.59 -13.82
C ALA A 73 9.86 -11.79 -14.32
N VAL A 74 10.32 -10.80 -13.57
CA VAL A 74 11.48 -9.98 -13.93
C VAL A 74 12.78 -10.77 -13.80
N LEU A 75 12.92 -11.67 -12.83
CA LEU A 75 14.06 -12.57 -12.72
C LEU A 75 14.11 -13.58 -13.88
N ALA A 76 12.96 -14.10 -14.34
CA ALA A 76 12.88 -14.93 -15.53
C ALA A 76 13.26 -14.14 -16.78
N ALA A 77 12.80 -12.89 -16.92
CA ALA A 77 13.18 -12.00 -18.02
C ALA A 77 14.68 -11.69 -18.02
N ARG A 78 15.32 -11.59 -16.86
CA ARG A 78 16.78 -11.44 -16.75
C ARG A 78 17.52 -12.61 -17.39
N ASN A 79 17.02 -13.84 -17.22
CA ASN A 79 17.66 -15.04 -17.79
C ASN A 79 17.49 -15.09 -19.32
N SER A 80 16.40 -14.54 -19.86
CA SER A 80 16.16 -14.47 -21.32
C SER A 80 16.80 -13.23 -21.97
N GLY A 81 17.22 -12.24 -21.20
CA GLY A 81 17.74 -10.97 -21.70
C GLY A 81 16.71 -9.99 -22.26
N ASP A 82 15.43 -10.31 -22.14
CA ASP A 82 14.30 -9.52 -22.65
C ASP A 82 13.14 -9.49 -21.66
N LEU A 83 12.51 -8.33 -21.51
CA LEU A 83 11.31 -8.16 -20.65
C LEU A 83 10.07 -8.87 -21.22
N GLY A 84 10.03 -9.17 -22.52
CA GLY A 84 8.87 -9.76 -23.16
C GLY A 84 7.59 -8.95 -22.92
N PRO A 85 6.48 -9.58 -22.47
CA PRO A 85 5.20 -8.90 -22.24
C PRO A 85 5.15 -8.11 -20.92
N PHE A 86 6.23 -8.07 -20.14
CA PHE A 86 6.24 -7.37 -18.85
C PHE A 86 6.18 -5.85 -19.07
N ASN A 87 5.15 -5.19 -18.51
CA ASN A 87 5.03 -3.74 -18.57
C ASN A 87 5.81 -3.09 -17.41
N PRO A 88 6.91 -2.36 -17.68
CA PRO A 88 7.76 -1.80 -16.64
C PRO A 88 7.17 -0.56 -15.95
N LEU A 89 6.24 0.15 -16.58
CA LEU A 89 5.74 1.43 -16.08
C LEU A 89 4.98 1.32 -14.75
N PRO A 90 4.03 0.38 -14.55
CA PRO A 90 3.38 0.22 -13.25
C PRO A 90 4.36 -0.11 -12.12
N SER A 91 5.39 -0.91 -12.39
CA SER A 91 6.43 -1.24 -11.41
C SER A 91 7.26 -0.02 -11.01
N THR A 92 7.51 0.89 -11.95
CA THR A 92 8.20 2.17 -11.67
C THR A 92 7.35 3.08 -10.79
N ILE A 93 6.06 3.24 -11.09
CA ILE A 93 5.12 4.03 -10.28
C ILE A 93 4.97 3.44 -8.87
N MET A 94 4.99 2.11 -8.76
CA MET A 94 4.85 1.41 -7.49
C MET A 94 5.95 1.77 -6.48
N ILE A 95 7.17 2.13 -6.92
CA ILE A 95 8.24 2.62 -6.02
C ILE A 95 7.73 3.82 -5.22
N HIS A 96 7.20 4.82 -5.89
CA HIS A 96 6.72 6.04 -5.24
C HIS A 96 5.49 5.79 -4.36
N SER A 97 4.62 4.87 -4.77
CA SER A 97 3.46 4.45 -4.00
C SER A 97 3.87 3.83 -2.66
N VAL A 98 4.76 2.84 -2.70
CA VAL A 98 5.21 2.13 -1.49
C VAL A 98 5.94 3.08 -0.53
N PHE A 99 6.81 3.95 -1.04
CA PHE A 99 7.48 4.95 -0.22
C PHE A 99 6.51 5.99 0.34
N GLY A 100 5.52 6.44 -0.44
CA GLY A 100 4.46 7.33 0.02
C GLY A 100 3.67 6.73 1.19
N TRP A 101 3.22 5.47 1.06
CA TRP A 101 2.50 4.77 2.12
C TRP A 101 3.37 4.46 3.34
N LEU A 102 4.65 4.13 3.15
CA LEU A 102 5.59 3.94 4.25
C LEU A 102 5.77 5.24 5.06
N CYS A 103 5.98 6.35 4.38
CA CYS A 103 6.05 7.67 5.02
C CYS A 103 4.74 8.04 5.73
N TYR A 104 3.59 7.73 5.13
CA TYR A 104 2.29 7.93 5.75
C TYR A 104 2.15 7.12 7.03
N GLY A 105 2.43 5.82 6.98
CA GLY A 105 2.37 4.93 8.14
C GLY A 105 3.26 5.41 9.30
N LEU A 106 4.45 5.93 8.99
CA LEU A 106 5.34 6.55 9.98
C LEU A 106 4.74 7.85 10.55
N ALA A 107 4.18 8.71 9.69
CA ALA A 107 3.60 9.99 10.10
C ALA A 107 2.38 9.83 11.02
N VAL A 108 1.56 8.80 10.80
CA VAL A 108 0.38 8.50 11.66
C VAL A 108 0.69 7.45 12.73
N SER A 109 1.95 7.02 12.87
CA SER A 109 2.40 6.00 13.83
C SER A 109 1.59 4.69 13.74
N ASN A 110 1.24 4.28 12.52
CA ASN A 110 0.47 3.06 12.26
C ASN A 110 1.40 1.89 11.85
N PRO A 111 1.69 0.93 12.77
CA PRO A 111 2.63 -0.15 12.51
C PRO A 111 2.17 -1.10 11.41
N TRP A 112 0.86 -1.24 11.17
CA TRP A 112 0.33 -2.11 10.12
C TRP A 112 0.65 -1.56 8.73
N ILE A 113 0.48 -0.24 8.54
CA ILE A 113 0.84 0.41 7.28
C ILE A 113 2.36 0.33 7.05
N VAL A 114 3.16 0.52 8.10
CA VAL A 114 4.63 0.36 8.01
C VAL A 114 5.00 -1.07 7.65
N ALA A 115 4.45 -2.08 8.34
CA ALA A 115 4.74 -3.49 8.10
C ALA A 115 4.30 -3.96 6.70
N SER A 116 3.24 -3.38 6.13
CA SER A 116 2.82 -3.72 4.77
C SER A 116 3.73 -3.15 3.69
N ASN A 117 4.37 -2.00 3.93
CA ASN A 117 5.13 -1.30 2.90
C ASN A 117 6.66 -1.45 3.04
N LEU A 118 7.20 -1.70 4.22
CA LEU A 118 8.65 -1.78 4.43
C LEU A 118 9.31 -2.94 3.66
N PRO A 119 8.81 -4.20 3.73
CA PRO A 119 9.36 -5.27 2.88
C PRO A 119 9.04 -5.03 1.40
N GLY A 120 7.85 -4.47 1.10
CA GLY A 120 7.44 -4.09 -0.23
C GLY A 120 8.40 -3.11 -0.90
N ALA A 121 8.95 -2.15 -0.16
CA ALA A 121 9.97 -1.22 -0.68
C ALA A 121 11.20 -1.98 -1.21
N GLY A 122 11.65 -3.00 -0.50
CA GLY A 122 12.74 -3.87 -0.98
C GLY A 122 12.37 -4.62 -2.26
N ALA A 123 11.16 -5.18 -2.32
CA ALA A 123 10.69 -5.94 -3.48
C ALA A 123 10.56 -5.07 -4.74
N VAL A 124 9.96 -3.87 -4.64
CA VAL A 124 9.79 -2.99 -5.80
C VAL A 124 11.12 -2.41 -6.27
N LEU A 125 12.04 -2.09 -5.36
CA LEU A 125 13.39 -1.65 -5.73
C LEU A 125 14.18 -2.77 -6.41
N ALA A 126 14.12 -4.00 -5.91
CA ALA A 126 14.76 -5.16 -6.54
C ALA A 126 14.18 -5.41 -7.93
N THR A 127 12.84 -5.36 -8.09
CA THR A 127 12.17 -5.48 -9.39
C THR A 127 12.67 -4.40 -10.35
N PHE A 128 12.73 -3.15 -9.91
CA PHE A 128 13.20 -2.03 -10.73
C PHE A 128 14.67 -2.17 -11.14
N ALA A 129 15.54 -2.53 -10.19
CA ALA A 129 16.97 -2.70 -10.45
C ALA A 129 17.26 -3.83 -11.48
N VAL A 130 16.47 -4.91 -11.45
CA VAL A 130 16.60 -6.01 -12.42
C VAL A 130 16.01 -5.64 -13.78
N MET A 131 14.86 -4.97 -13.81
CA MET A 131 14.16 -4.65 -15.06
C MET A 131 14.84 -3.53 -15.86
N LEU A 132 15.46 -2.54 -15.20
CA LEU A 132 16.00 -1.34 -15.86
C LEU A 132 17.05 -1.67 -16.93
N PRO A 133 18.07 -2.51 -16.68
CA PRO A 133 19.05 -2.88 -17.70
C PRO A 133 18.44 -3.68 -18.88
N LEU A 134 17.33 -4.38 -18.67
CA LEU A 134 16.67 -5.18 -19.71
C LEU A 134 15.88 -4.35 -20.72
N MET A 135 15.60 -3.07 -20.39
CA MET A 135 14.88 -2.20 -21.33
C MET A 135 15.76 -1.76 -22.52
N GLY A 136 17.07 -1.70 -22.39
CA GLY A 136 17.95 -1.21 -23.45
C GLY A 136 17.58 0.20 -23.94
N ASN A 137 18.36 0.78 -24.82
CA ASN A 137 18.13 2.15 -25.30
C ASN A 137 16.95 2.29 -26.27
N SER A 138 16.49 1.21 -26.86
CA SER A 138 15.40 1.19 -27.86
C SER A 138 14.04 0.77 -27.27
N HIS A 139 13.97 0.44 -26.00
CA HIS A 139 12.69 -0.02 -25.38
C HIS A 139 11.68 1.14 -25.33
N PRO A 140 10.44 0.97 -25.85
CA PRO A 140 9.48 2.06 -25.99
C PRO A 140 9.04 2.68 -24.65
N ALA A 141 9.12 1.93 -23.55
CA ALA A 141 8.75 2.42 -22.23
C ALA A 141 9.92 3.06 -21.45
N LEU A 142 11.17 3.03 -21.97
CA LEU A 142 12.34 3.50 -21.23
C LEU A 142 12.18 4.96 -20.80
N SER A 143 11.89 5.86 -21.74
CA SER A 143 11.71 7.29 -21.46
C SER A 143 10.58 7.56 -20.47
N ALA A 144 9.46 6.84 -20.59
CA ALA A 144 8.35 6.96 -19.66
C ALA A 144 8.74 6.50 -18.25
N CYS A 145 9.50 5.41 -18.11
CA CYS A 145 9.99 4.93 -16.82
C CYS A 145 11.01 5.90 -16.21
N GLN A 146 11.94 6.42 -17.00
CA GLN A 146 12.90 7.41 -16.53
C GLN A 146 12.21 8.69 -16.06
N LEU A 147 11.29 9.24 -16.87
CA LEU A 147 10.54 10.44 -16.51
C LEU A 147 9.69 10.20 -15.25
N THR A 148 9.02 9.04 -15.14
CA THR A 148 8.23 8.69 -13.96
C THR A 148 9.10 8.56 -12.72
N PHE A 149 10.26 7.92 -12.83
CA PHE A 149 11.17 7.75 -11.71
C PHE A 149 11.73 9.11 -11.24
N VAL A 150 12.24 9.92 -12.15
CA VAL A 150 12.79 11.25 -11.82
C VAL A 150 11.70 12.19 -11.33
N GLY A 151 10.54 12.24 -12.02
CA GLY A 151 9.42 13.09 -11.64
C GLY A 151 8.85 12.71 -10.26
N GLY A 152 8.70 11.42 -9.98
CA GLY A 152 8.29 10.93 -8.67
C GLY A 152 9.33 11.22 -7.58
N ALA A 153 10.61 11.10 -7.88
CA ALA A 153 11.69 11.47 -6.95
C ALA A 153 11.64 12.98 -6.64
N MET A 154 11.48 13.82 -7.66
CA MET A 154 11.34 15.27 -7.48
C MET A 154 10.08 15.63 -6.67
N ALA A 155 8.94 15.00 -6.96
CA ALA A 155 7.72 15.21 -6.18
C ALA A 155 7.92 14.81 -4.71
N THR A 156 8.63 13.71 -4.46
CA THR A 156 8.98 13.28 -3.10
C THR A 156 9.89 14.30 -2.40
N LEU A 157 10.91 14.81 -3.08
CA LEU A 157 11.80 15.87 -2.55
C LEU A 157 11.03 17.15 -2.24
N CYS A 158 10.13 17.58 -3.14
CA CYS A 158 9.25 18.74 -2.90
C CYS A 158 8.36 18.53 -1.68
N LEU A 159 7.75 17.34 -1.53
CA LEU A 159 6.99 16.99 -0.34
C LEU A 159 7.85 17.10 0.92
N TRP A 160 9.00 16.46 0.95
CA TRP A 160 9.90 16.48 2.11
C TRP A 160 10.36 17.89 2.47
N THR A 161 10.73 18.71 1.48
CA THR A 161 11.06 20.12 1.69
C THR A 161 9.87 20.88 2.27
N GLY A 162 8.68 20.69 1.71
CA GLY A 162 7.45 21.30 2.22
C GLY A 162 7.11 20.88 3.66
N LEU A 163 7.37 19.63 4.04
CA LEU A 163 7.13 19.15 5.40
C LEU A 163 8.02 19.82 6.45
N VAL A 164 9.22 20.28 6.08
CA VAL A 164 10.10 21.04 6.98
C VAL A 164 9.43 22.35 7.42
N PHE A 165 8.72 23.01 6.50
CA PHE A 165 8.04 24.28 6.75
C PHE A 165 6.59 24.12 7.21
N ALA A 166 6.01 22.93 7.06
CA ALA A 166 4.62 22.67 7.45
C ALA A 166 4.48 22.55 8.98
N LYS A 167 3.32 22.98 9.49
CA LYS A 167 2.94 22.72 10.88
C LYS A 167 2.87 21.21 11.12
N VAL A 168 3.32 20.74 12.29
CA VAL A 168 3.36 19.29 12.62
C VAL A 168 2.00 18.63 12.41
N ALA A 169 0.90 19.28 12.80
CA ALA A 169 -0.45 18.78 12.64
C ALA A 169 -0.88 18.55 11.17
N ALA A 170 -0.28 19.27 10.21
CA ALA A 170 -0.60 19.14 8.78
C ALA A 170 0.23 18.06 8.06
N ARG A 171 1.32 17.59 8.65
CA ARG A 171 2.29 16.71 7.97
C ARG A 171 1.68 15.39 7.54
N ALA A 172 0.95 14.72 8.43
CA ALA A 172 0.28 13.46 8.11
C ALA A 172 -0.73 13.62 6.95
N THR A 173 -1.50 14.71 6.96
CA THR A 173 -2.47 15.03 5.92
C THR A 173 -1.78 15.25 4.56
N LEU A 174 -0.67 15.99 4.52
CA LEU A 174 0.09 16.24 3.29
C LEU A 174 0.65 14.95 2.70
N VAL A 175 1.22 14.08 3.54
CA VAL A 175 1.72 12.76 3.11
C VAL A 175 0.57 11.86 2.66
N GLY A 176 -0.58 11.91 3.34
CA GLY A 176 -1.79 11.18 2.96
C GLY A 176 -2.30 11.58 1.58
N TYR A 177 -2.36 12.87 1.27
CA TYR A 177 -2.71 13.35 -0.07
C TYR A 177 -1.69 12.89 -1.13
N PHE A 178 -0.40 12.96 -0.83
CA PHE A 178 0.65 12.50 -1.75
C PHE A 178 0.50 10.99 -2.06
N ALA A 179 0.37 10.14 -1.05
CA ALA A 179 0.19 8.70 -1.23
C ALA A 179 -1.09 8.39 -2.02
N SER A 180 -2.20 9.08 -1.71
CA SER A 180 -3.47 8.93 -2.42
C SER A 180 -3.40 9.38 -3.88
N ALA A 181 -2.68 10.47 -4.18
CA ALA A 181 -2.49 10.94 -5.55
C ALA A 181 -1.74 9.91 -6.41
N ILE A 182 -0.69 9.28 -5.87
CA ILE A 182 0.02 8.21 -6.58
C ILE A 182 -0.89 7.00 -6.80
N PHE A 183 -1.74 6.66 -5.82
CA PHE A 183 -2.73 5.60 -5.99
C PHE A 183 -3.69 5.88 -7.16
N VAL A 184 -4.15 7.14 -7.33
CA VAL A 184 -5.00 7.52 -8.46
C VAL A 184 -4.26 7.29 -9.79
N VAL A 185 -2.98 7.61 -9.86
CA VAL A 185 -2.16 7.32 -11.06
C VAL A 185 -2.07 5.82 -11.33
N LEU A 186 -1.85 4.99 -10.29
CA LEU A 186 -1.85 3.53 -10.41
C LEU A 186 -3.21 2.97 -10.85
N ALA A 187 -4.32 3.60 -10.46
CA ALA A 187 -5.66 3.21 -10.85
C ALA A 187 -5.93 3.39 -12.37
N ALA A 188 -5.09 4.12 -13.10
CA ALA A 188 -5.19 4.22 -14.55
C ALA A 188 -5.05 2.85 -15.24
N SER A 189 -4.28 1.91 -14.68
CA SER A 189 -4.11 0.57 -15.23
C SER A 189 -5.41 -0.25 -15.22
N PRO A 190 -6.12 -0.46 -14.11
CA PRO A 190 -7.40 -1.14 -14.11
C PRO A 190 -8.48 -0.41 -14.94
N LEU A 191 -8.48 0.92 -14.97
CA LEU A 191 -9.40 1.70 -15.83
C LEU A 191 -9.14 1.43 -17.32
N SER A 192 -7.87 1.40 -17.74
CA SER A 192 -7.49 1.05 -19.12
C SER A 192 -7.94 -0.36 -19.48
N THR A 193 -7.77 -1.32 -18.59
CA THR A 193 -8.25 -2.71 -18.78
C THR A 193 -9.78 -2.76 -18.94
N ILE A 194 -10.53 -2.08 -18.08
CA ILE A 194 -11.99 -1.98 -18.16
C ILE A 194 -12.41 -1.40 -19.52
N ARG A 195 -11.80 -0.30 -19.94
CA ARG A 195 -12.06 0.33 -21.25
C ARG A 195 -11.80 -0.65 -22.40
N THR A 196 -10.68 -1.36 -22.36
CA THR A 196 -10.32 -2.36 -23.37
C THR A 196 -11.38 -3.46 -23.48
N VAL A 197 -11.78 -4.06 -22.35
CA VAL A 197 -12.81 -5.12 -22.34
C VAL A 197 -14.15 -4.61 -22.88
N LEU A 198 -14.57 -3.42 -22.48
CA LEU A 198 -15.82 -2.83 -22.96
C LEU A 198 -15.80 -2.57 -24.48
N SER A 199 -14.65 -2.16 -25.03
CA SER A 199 -14.51 -1.88 -26.47
C SER A 199 -14.35 -3.13 -27.30
N THR A 200 -13.60 -4.12 -26.84
CA THR A 200 -13.29 -5.35 -27.58
C THR A 200 -14.29 -6.47 -27.36
N ARG A 201 -15.10 -6.39 -26.30
CA ARG A 201 -15.98 -7.45 -25.82
C ARG A 201 -15.20 -8.77 -25.56
N ASP A 202 -13.95 -8.62 -25.11
CA ASP A 202 -13.03 -9.73 -24.82
C ASP A 202 -12.32 -9.45 -23.48
N SER A 203 -12.45 -10.37 -22.55
CA SER A 203 -11.87 -10.26 -21.21
C SER A 203 -10.47 -10.87 -21.07
N ALA A 204 -9.79 -11.18 -22.17
CA ALA A 204 -8.44 -11.77 -22.15
C ALA A 204 -7.41 -10.92 -21.38
N SER A 205 -7.58 -9.59 -21.39
CA SER A 205 -6.71 -8.65 -20.67
C SER A 205 -6.88 -8.67 -19.16
N ILE A 206 -7.94 -9.30 -18.61
CA ILE A 206 -8.16 -9.43 -17.16
C ILE A 206 -7.48 -10.72 -16.68
N TYR A 207 -6.39 -10.55 -15.93
CA TYR A 207 -5.73 -11.66 -15.24
C TYR A 207 -6.40 -11.92 -13.89
N THR A 208 -7.35 -12.84 -13.87
CA THR A 208 -8.24 -13.14 -12.74
C THR A 208 -7.52 -13.38 -11.40
N PRO A 209 -6.44 -14.18 -11.31
CA PRO A 209 -5.77 -14.41 -10.03
C PRO A 209 -5.25 -13.13 -9.38
N LEU A 210 -4.64 -12.24 -10.16
CA LEU A 210 -4.13 -10.96 -9.66
C LEU A 210 -5.28 -10.04 -9.24
N THR A 211 -6.36 -9.97 -10.05
CA THR A 211 -7.52 -9.14 -9.74
C THR A 211 -8.19 -9.60 -8.45
N LEU A 212 -8.34 -10.90 -8.21
CA LEU A 212 -8.86 -11.46 -6.96
C LEU A 212 -7.97 -11.12 -5.76
N ALA A 213 -6.64 -11.26 -5.92
CA ALA A 213 -5.69 -10.94 -4.87
C ALA A 213 -5.74 -9.44 -4.51
N GLN A 214 -5.87 -8.57 -5.52
CA GLN A 214 -6.04 -7.13 -5.30
C GLN A 214 -7.37 -6.79 -4.63
N CYS A 215 -8.49 -7.41 -5.04
CA CYS A 215 -9.78 -7.24 -4.37
C CYS A 215 -9.72 -7.66 -2.90
N ALA A 216 -9.10 -8.80 -2.60
CA ALA A 216 -8.94 -9.26 -1.22
C ALA A 216 -8.09 -8.26 -0.41
N ASN A 217 -6.97 -7.81 -0.95
CA ASN A 217 -6.10 -6.82 -0.29
C ASN A 217 -6.84 -5.50 -0.02
N THR A 218 -7.46 -4.93 -1.05
CA THR A 218 -8.17 -3.64 -0.92
C THR A 218 -9.40 -3.74 -0.01
N LEU A 219 -10.10 -4.88 0.01
CA LEU A 219 -11.17 -5.14 0.98
C LEU A 219 -10.66 -5.11 2.42
N LEU A 220 -9.57 -5.80 2.70
CA LEU A 220 -8.97 -5.86 4.05
C LEU A 220 -8.57 -4.47 4.54
N TRP A 221 -7.91 -3.67 3.71
CA TRP A 221 -7.52 -2.31 4.05
C TRP A 221 -8.72 -1.36 4.14
N THR A 222 -9.76 -1.54 3.33
CA THR A 222 -11.03 -0.78 3.45
C THR A 222 -11.71 -1.08 4.79
N VAL A 223 -11.85 -2.34 5.14
CA VAL A 223 -12.46 -2.77 6.41
C VAL A 223 -11.66 -2.23 7.59
N TYR A 224 -10.32 -2.37 7.57
CA TYR A 224 -9.46 -1.82 8.61
C TYR A 224 -9.60 -0.29 8.72
N GLY A 225 -9.53 0.41 7.58
CA GLY A 225 -9.62 1.87 7.53
C GLY A 225 -10.95 2.41 8.05
N VAL A 226 -12.06 1.74 7.74
CA VAL A 226 -13.41 2.14 8.21
C VAL A 226 -13.66 1.73 9.65
N ALA A 227 -13.41 0.46 9.99
CA ALA A 227 -13.87 -0.10 11.26
C ALA A 227 -12.93 0.22 12.44
N ALA A 228 -11.63 0.27 12.20
CA ALA A 228 -10.62 0.39 13.25
C ALA A 228 -9.82 1.70 13.17
N ALA A 229 -9.13 1.97 12.06
CA ALA A 229 -8.27 3.14 11.93
C ALA A 229 -9.05 4.46 11.84
N LYS A 230 -10.30 4.44 11.33
CA LYS A 230 -11.13 5.63 11.07
C LYS A 230 -10.41 6.64 10.17
N ASP A 231 -9.72 6.15 9.17
CA ASP A 231 -8.76 6.90 8.37
C ASP A 231 -9.14 6.91 6.90
N VAL A 232 -9.56 8.09 6.40
CA VAL A 232 -10.02 8.29 5.03
C VAL A 232 -8.92 8.00 4.00
N PHE A 233 -7.66 8.30 4.32
CA PHE A 233 -6.54 8.01 3.43
C PHE A 233 -6.30 6.50 3.28
N VAL A 234 -6.68 5.70 4.29
CA VAL A 234 -6.61 4.24 4.21
C VAL A 234 -7.81 3.67 3.46
N TYR A 235 -9.05 3.98 3.90
CA TYR A 235 -10.22 3.34 3.29
C TYR A 235 -10.61 3.92 1.93
N GLY A 236 -10.37 5.21 1.68
CA GLY A 236 -10.80 5.88 0.45
C GLY A 236 -10.14 5.28 -0.80
N PRO A 237 -8.81 5.34 -0.95
CA PRO A 237 -8.13 4.74 -2.09
C PRO A 237 -8.38 3.23 -2.21
N ASN A 238 -8.35 2.50 -1.09
CA ASN A 238 -8.60 1.06 -1.11
C ASN A 238 -10.05 0.72 -1.53
N GLY A 239 -11.03 1.50 -1.09
CA GLY A 239 -12.43 1.36 -1.53
C GLY A 239 -12.59 1.57 -3.04
N ILE A 240 -11.93 2.58 -3.61
CA ILE A 240 -11.90 2.80 -5.06
C ILE A 240 -11.25 1.60 -5.76
N GLY A 241 -10.10 1.12 -5.28
CA GLY A 241 -9.42 -0.04 -5.82
C GLY A 241 -10.30 -1.30 -5.80
N LEU A 242 -11.02 -1.52 -4.71
CA LEU A 242 -11.98 -2.62 -4.58
C LEU A 242 -13.10 -2.51 -5.61
N CYS A 243 -13.71 -1.34 -5.77
CA CYS A 243 -14.76 -1.12 -6.77
C CYS A 243 -14.25 -1.42 -8.18
N LEU A 244 -13.06 -0.92 -8.55
CA LEU A 244 -12.47 -1.18 -9.88
C LEU A 244 -12.19 -2.67 -10.10
N GLY A 245 -11.66 -3.36 -9.09
CA GLY A 245 -11.43 -4.80 -9.14
C GLY A 245 -12.72 -5.60 -9.30
N LEU A 246 -13.77 -5.25 -8.55
CA LEU A 246 -15.09 -5.89 -8.67
C LEU A 246 -15.71 -5.67 -10.06
N VAL A 247 -15.57 -4.46 -10.64
CA VAL A 247 -16.00 -4.18 -12.00
C VAL A 247 -15.23 -5.06 -13.00
N GLN A 248 -13.91 -5.22 -12.85
CA GLN A 248 -13.13 -6.12 -13.71
C GLN A 248 -13.60 -7.58 -13.58
N LEU A 249 -13.86 -8.08 -12.38
CA LEU A 249 -14.39 -9.45 -12.19
C LEU A 249 -15.78 -9.61 -12.82
N LEU A 250 -16.65 -8.62 -12.68
CA LEU A 250 -17.95 -8.63 -13.33
C LEU A 250 -17.82 -8.67 -14.85
N LEU A 251 -16.95 -7.85 -15.43
CA LEU A 251 -16.68 -7.87 -16.87
C LEU A 251 -16.11 -9.22 -17.33
N LYS A 252 -15.32 -9.87 -16.50
CA LYS A 252 -14.80 -11.21 -16.78
C LYS A 252 -15.92 -12.27 -16.85
N LEU A 253 -16.98 -12.10 -16.06
CA LEU A 253 -18.15 -12.99 -16.10
C LEU A 253 -19.07 -12.70 -17.28
N VAL A 254 -19.22 -11.42 -17.65
CA VAL A 254 -20.13 -10.98 -18.72
C VAL A 254 -19.52 -11.22 -20.11
N PHE A 255 -18.22 -10.99 -20.29
CA PHE A 255 -17.55 -11.12 -21.57
C PHE A 255 -16.65 -12.36 -21.58
N PRO A 256 -16.84 -13.30 -22.53
CA PRO A 256 -15.99 -14.47 -22.63
C PRO A 256 -14.57 -14.08 -23.07
N THR A 257 -13.58 -14.85 -22.63
CA THR A 257 -12.24 -14.78 -23.20
C THR A 257 -12.24 -15.44 -24.57
N ARG A 258 -11.95 -14.68 -25.61
CA ARG A 258 -11.83 -15.24 -26.97
C ARG A 258 -10.52 -16.02 -27.07
N LYS A 259 -10.59 -17.32 -27.38
CA LYS A 259 -9.39 -18.10 -27.75
C LYS A 259 -8.86 -17.54 -29.07
N ARG A 260 -7.67 -17.01 -29.04
CA ARG A 260 -6.90 -16.66 -30.25
C ARG A 260 -6.14 -17.86 -30.72
#